data_3a8170f095bb3121ec044e0effef6599
#
_entry.id   3a8170f095bb3121ec044e0effef6599
#
_cell.length_a   1.000
_cell.length_b   1.000
_cell.length_c   1.000
_cell.angle_alpha   90.00
_cell.angle_beta   90.00
_cell.angle_gamma   90.00
#
_symmetry.space_group_name_H-M   'P 1'
#
loop_
_entity.id
_entity.type
_entity.pdbx_description
1 polymer ?
#
loop_
_entity_poly.entity_id
_entity_poly.type
_entity_poly.pdbx_seq_one_letter_code
_entity_poly.pdbx_strand_id
1 'polypeptide(L)'
;ECAVGDAAPPSVAAGLRAGDRIVEVNGTPVTLWSEVTTKIRAAAGQTMTLTAERTGERLTVSAPIVGVERAAYTPEGKVRLNPDGTVLTERVGFLGATATADYVALPVTEVPMVFGRLVSTVASALGTFPEKLVGVAKTLAGQADRDPEGPVSVVGIGRVGGEIATGAVASDGPKGMIYQFIWLVLGLNLMLFFFNLLPVLPLDGGQVVGAVWEGIKRTWARVTGRPDPGYVDVAKGLPIAYAVSILLIGMTLMLAVADLVKPISLG
;
A
#
# COMPACT_ATOMS: atom_id res chain seq x y z
N GLU A 1 -21.63 -4.97 0.42
CA GLU A 1 -22.90 -5.57 -0.04
C GLU A 1 -23.99 -5.11 0.90
N CYS A 2 -25.16 -4.67 0.33
CA CYS A 2 -26.33 -4.35 1.14
C CYS A 2 -27.01 -5.67 1.56
N ALA A 3 -27.43 -5.77 2.82
CA ALA A 3 -28.20 -6.92 3.27
C ALA A 3 -29.60 -6.94 2.62
N VAL A 4 -30.17 -8.14 2.51
CA VAL A 4 -31.54 -8.30 1.97
C VAL A 4 -32.51 -7.59 2.91
N GLY A 5 -33.08 -6.48 2.43
CA GLY A 5 -34.02 -5.63 3.21
C GLY A 5 -33.51 -4.21 3.45
N ASP A 6 -32.26 -3.88 3.14
CA ASP A 6 -31.77 -2.51 3.19
C ASP A 6 -32.41 -1.63 2.11
N ALA A 7 -32.64 -0.37 2.44
CA ALA A 7 -33.11 0.59 1.45
C ALA A 7 -32.10 0.74 0.31
N ALA A 8 -32.57 0.83 -0.94
CA ALA A 8 -31.71 0.98 -2.10
C ALA A 8 -30.75 2.18 -1.91
N PRO A 9 -29.46 2.02 -2.22
CA PRO A 9 -28.50 3.13 -2.12
C PRO A 9 -28.97 4.33 -2.92
N PRO A 10 -28.72 5.56 -2.45
CA PRO A 10 -29.13 6.79 -3.14
C PRO A 10 -28.66 6.86 -4.60
N SER A 11 -27.48 6.27 -4.91
CA SER A 11 -26.96 6.14 -6.27
C SER A 11 -27.87 5.33 -7.18
N VAL A 12 -28.37 4.19 -6.70
CA VAL A 12 -29.27 3.32 -7.46
C VAL A 12 -30.63 3.97 -7.63
N ALA A 13 -31.16 4.62 -6.57
CA ALA A 13 -32.41 5.36 -6.63
C ALA A 13 -32.32 6.55 -7.62
N ALA A 14 -31.15 7.14 -7.79
CA ALA A 14 -30.89 8.19 -8.80
C ALA A 14 -30.71 7.67 -10.21
N GLY A 15 -30.66 6.33 -10.43
CA GLY A 15 -30.52 5.71 -11.75
C GLY A 15 -29.07 5.48 -12.20
N LEU A 16 -28.09 5.64 -11.30
CA LEU A 16 -26.71 5.25 -11.55
C LEU A 16 -26.59 3.72 -11.59
N ARG A 17 -25.71 3.21 -12.45
CA ARG A 17 -25.42 1.78 -12.60
C ARG A 17 -23.94 1.51 -12.51
N ALA A 18 -23.60 0.28 -12.22
CA ALA A 18 -22.23 -0.18 -12.30
C ALA A 18 -21.67 0.04 -13.72
N GLY A 19 -20.45 0.59 -13.83
CA GLY A 19 -19.82 0.96 -15.10
C GLY A 19 -20.08 2.41 -15.55
N ASP A 20 -20.89 3.18 -14.84
CA ASP A 20 -21.06 4.61 -15.13
C ASP A 20 -19.80 5.38 -14.74
N ARG A 21 -19.29 6.21 -15.63
CA ARG A 21 -18.16 7.11 -15.37
C ARG A 21 -18.68 8.50 -15.05
N ILE A 22 -18.53 8.96 -13.81
CA ILE A 22 -18.91 10.32 -13.43
C ILE A 22 -17.90 11.30 -14.01
N VAL A 23 -18.37 12.22 -14.85
CA VAL A 23 -17.55 13.21 -15.56
C VAL A 23 -17.76 14.64 -15.06
N GLU A 24 -18.92 14.94 -14.43
CA GLU A 24 -19.22 16.24 -13.87
C GLU A 24 -20.03 16.10 -12.57
N VAL A 25 -19.81 17.03 -11.64
CA VAL A 25 -20.56 17.16 -10.39
C VAL A 25 -21.03 18.61 -10.26
N ASN A 26 -22.35 18.84 -10.24
CA ASN A 26 -22.97 20.15 -10.24
C ASN A 26 -22.41 21.08 -11.34
N GLY A 27 -22.23 20.51 -12.58
CA GLY A 27 -21.70 21.25 -13.74
C GLY A 27 -20.18 21.50 -13.71
N THR A 28 -19.49 21.04 -12.67
CA THR A 28 -18.03 21.13 -12.60
C THR A 28 -17.40 19.83 -13.09
N PRO A 29 -16.55 19.86 -14.13
CA PRO A 29 -15.84 18.66 -14.58
C PRO A 29 -15.00 18.03 -13.48
N VAL A 30 -14.97 16.68 -13.43
CA VAL A 30 -14.18 15.90 -12.48
C VAL A 30 -13.45 14.79 -13.24
N THR A 31 -12.24 14.48 -12.83
CA THR A 31 -11.42 13.43 -13.43
C THR A 31 -11.03 12.36 -12.43
N LEU A 32 -10.94 12.72 -11.15
CA LEU A 32 -10.53 11.84 -10.07
C LEU A 32 -11.72 11.53 -9.15
N TRP A 33 -11.80 10.28 -8.71
CA TRP A 33 -12.81 9.87 -7.72
C TRP A 33 -12.70 10.65 -6.40
N SER A 34 -11.49 11.04 -6.00
CA SER A 34 -11.27 11.87 -4.80
C SER A 34 -11.95 13.24 -4.88
N GLU A 35 -12.06 13.83 -6.07
CA GLU A 35 -12.78 15.10 -6.28
C GLU A 35 -14.29 14.89 -6.10
N VAL A 36 -14.80 13.77 -6.64
CA VAL A 36 -16.21 13.37 -6.51
C VAL A 36 -16.56 13.15 -5.02
N THR A 37 -15.75 12.36 -4.31
CA THR A 37 -15.98 12.03 -2.90
C THR A 37 -15.90 13.27 -2.00
N THR A 38 -14.99 14.19 -2.27
CA THR A 38 -14.87 15.45 -1.52
C THR A 38 -16.15 16.28 -1.65
N LYS A 39 -16.69 16.41 -2.87
CA LYS A 39 -17.94 17.13 -3.11
C LYS A 39 -19.15 16.43 -2.47
N ILE A 40 -19.23 15.09 -2.56
CA ILE A 40 -20.30 14.30 -1.94
C ILE A 40 -20.27 14.47 -0.42
N ARG A 41 -19.10 14.33 0.22
CA ARG A 41 -18.96 14.48 1.68
C ARG A 41 -19.44 15.84 2.19
N ALA A 42 -19.16 16.91 1.45
CA ALA A 42 -19.56 18.27 1.80
C ALA A 42 -21.07 18.55 1.60
N ALA A 43 -21.79 17.72 0.85
CA ALA A 43 -23.17 17.94 0.43
C ALA A 43 -24.21 17.14 1.25
N ALA A 44 -23.92 16.82 2.50
CA ALA A 44 -24.83 16.03 3.35
C ALA A 44 -26.24 16.67 3.45
N GLY A 45 -27.27 15.90 3.08
CA GLY A 45 -28.67 16.34 3.08
C GLY A 45 -29.07 17.20 1.88
N GLN A 46 -28.19 17.38 0.89
CA GLN A 46 -28.45 18.14 -0.33
C GLN A 46 -28.73 17.19 -1.50
N THR A 47 -29.32 17.75 -2.57
CA THR A 47 -29.43 17.04 -3.86
C THR A 47 -28.31 17.52 -4.77
N MET A 48 -27.63 16.56 -5.41
CA MET A 48 -26.50 16.83 -6.28
C MET A 48 -26.79 16.37 -7.70
N THR A 49 -26.43 17.18 -8.67
CA THR A 49 -26.53 16.81 -10.09
C THR A 49 -25.22 16.15 -10.52
N LEU A 50 -25.32 14.92 -11.02
CA LEU A 50 -24.19 14.14 -11.51
C LEU A 50 -24.35 13.90 -13.01
N THR A 51 -23.35 14.25 -13.82
CA THR A 51 -23.27 13.83 -15.21
C THR A 51 -22.38 12.60 -15.30
N ALA A 52 -22.94 11.51 -15.78
CA ALA A 52 -22.24 10.26 -15.99
C ALA A 52 -22.16 9.91 -17.48
N GLU A 53 -21.11 9.22 -17.87
CA GLU A 53 -20.96 8.64 -19.21
C GLU A 53 -21.21 7.12 -19.10
N ARG A 54 -22.17 6.64 -19.88
CA ARG A 54 -22.57 5.22 -19.98
C ARG A 54 -22.52 4.80 -21.44
N THR A 55 -21.64 3.87 -21.79
CA THR A 55 -21.46 3.37 -23.18
C THR A 55 -21.28 4.47 -24.23
N GLY A 56 -20.61 5.58 -23.85
CA GLY A 56 -20.37 6.73 -24.73
C GLY A 56 -21.48 7.80 -24.74
N GLU A 57 -22.61 7.56 -24.08
CA GLU A 57 -23.69 8.53 -23.95
C GLU A 57 -23.60 9.26 -22.60
N ARG A 58 -23.84 10.56 -22.59
CA ARG A 58 -23.92 11.38 -21.38
C ARG A 58 -25.31 11.35 -20.81
N LEU A 59 -25.40 11.04 -19.53
CA LEU A 59 -26.64 10.97 -18.80
C LEU A 59 -26.49 11.86 -17.56
N THR A 60 -27.46 12.73 -17.32
CA THR A 60 -27.51 13.59 -16.13
C THR A 60 -28.55 13.07 -15.17
N VAL A 61 -28.14 12.81 -13.92
CA VAL A 61 -29.00 12.31 -12.86
C VAL A 61 -28.98 13.25 -11.65
N SER A 62 -30.10 13.32 -10.95
CA SER A 62 -30.21 14.07 -9.70
C SER A 62 -30.21 13.07 -8.54
N ALA A 63 -29.18 13.12 -7.71
CA ALA A 63 -28.96 12.17 -6.62
C ALA A 63 -29.11 12.85 -5.25
N PRO A 64 -30.00 12.35 -4.37
CA PRO A 64 -30.07 12.83 -2.99
C PRO A 64 -28.82 12.33 -2.24
N ILE A 65 -28.12 13.23 -1.56
CA ILE A 65 -26.95 12.90 -0.74
C ILE A 65 -27.40 12.73 0.70
N VAL A 66 -27.43 11.51 1.18
CA VAL A 66 -27.85 11.21 2.56
C VAL A 66 -26.75 11.61 3.53
N GLY A 67 -27.10 12.26 4.63
CA GLY A 67 -26.15 12.55 5.70
C GLY A 67 -25.98 11.32 6.60
N VAL A 68 -24.77 10.82 6.74
CA VAL A 68 -24.41 9.71 7.64
C VAL A 68 -23.33 10.12 8.61
N GLU A 69 -23.38 9.58 9.83
CA GLU A 69 -22.32 9.75 10.82
C GLU A 69 -21.16 8.80 10.49
N ARG A 70 -19.97 9.35 10.32
CA ARG A 70 -18.75 8.60 10.06
C ARG A 70 -17.64 9.04 10.99
N ALA A 71 -16.71 8.15 11.29
CA ALA A 71 -15.51 8.50 12.02
C ALA A 71 -14.75 9.63 11.29
N ALA A 72 -14.33 10.63 12.04
CA ALA A 72 -13.47 11.69 11.52
C ALA A 72 -12.02 11.21 11.48
N TYR A 73 -11.32 11.55 10.39
CA TYR A 73 -9.91 11.17 10.19
C TYR A 73 -9.01 12.40 10.12
N THR A 74 -7.77 12.25 10.58
CA THR A 74 -6.72 13.25 10.34
C THR A 74 -6.26 13.19 8.87
N PRO A 75 -5.53 14.20 8.37
CA PRO A 75 -4.93 14.15 7.02
C PRO A 75 -4.02 12.93 6.79
N GLU A 76 -3.44 12.39 7.87
CA GLU A 76 -2.59 11.19 7.87
C GLU A 76 -3.40 9.87 7.93
N GLY A 77 -4.75 9.94 7.87
CA GLY A 77 -5.63 8.78 7.86
C GLY A 77 -5.90 8.14 9.23
N LYS A 78 -5.50 8.78 10.35
CA LYS A 78 -5.76 8.26 11.70
C LYS A 78 -7.15 8.70 12.18
N VAL A 79 -7.84 7.82 12.90
CA VAL A 79 -9.13 8.17 13.54
C VAL A 79 -8.90 9.27 14.57
N ARG A 80 -9.71 10.32 14.51
CA ARG A 80 -9.74 11.38 15.53
C ARG A 80 -10.55 10.92 16.72
N LEU A 81 -10.00 11.15 17.91
CA LEU A 81 -10.67 10.84 19.17
C LEU A 81 -11.11 12.13 19.88
N ASN A 82 -12.21 12.05 20.59
CA ASN A 82 -12.65 13.05 21.56
C ASN A 82 -11.69 13.04 22.78
N PRO A 83 -11.72 14.08 23.62
CA PRO A 83 -10.93 14.11 24.86
C PRO A 83 -11.21 12.96 25.83
N ASP A 84 -12.37 12.32 25.73
CA ASP A 84 -12.80 11.17 26.53
C ASP A 84 -12.34 9.81 25.95
N GLY A 85 -11.61 9.82 24.82
CA GLY A 85 -11.12 8.62 24.13
C GLY A 85 -12.13 7.96 23.19
N THR A 86 -13.34 8.50 23.05
CA THR A 86 -14.33 8.00 22.09
C THR A 86 -13.99 8.46 20.66
N VAL A 87 -14.46 7.73 19.65
CA VAL A 87 -14.27 8.11 18.26
C VAL A 87 -15.05 9.38 17.94
N LEU A 88 -14.36 10.42 17.47
CA LEU A 88 -15.02 11.62 16.97
C LEU A 88 -15.76 11.26 15.66
N THR A 89 -17.07 11.49 15.62
CA THR A 89 -17.87 11.34 14.42
C THR A 89 -18.17 12.68 13.78
N GLU A 90 -18.27 12.69 12.45
CA GLU A 90 -18.71 13.83 11.67
C GLU A 90 -19.85 13.42 10.73
N ARG A 91 -20.78 14.34 10.48
CA ARG A 91 -21.87 14.10 9.54
C ARG A 91 -21.41 14.42 8.13
N VAL A 92 -21.27 13.39 7.31
CA VAL A 92 -20.80 13.50 5.92
C VAL A 92 -21.85 13.02 4.94
N GLY A 93 -21.80 13.55 3.73
CA GLY A 93 -22.66 13.10 2.64
C GLY A 93 -22.29 11.68 2.17
N PHE A 94 -23.31 10.90 1.85
CA PHE A 94 -23.20 9.53 1.36
C PHE A 94 -24.09 9.34 0.12
N LEU A 95 -23.50 8.80 -0.96
CA LEU A 95 -24.17 8.49 -2.22
C LEU A 95 -24.43 6.98 -2.39
N GLY A 96 -23.70 6.15 -1.71
CA GLY A 96 -23.79 4.68 -1.87
C GLY A 96 -23.19 4.18 -3.20
N ALA A 97 -22.15 4.81 -3.67
CA ALA A 97 -21.38 4.38 -4.84
C ALA A 97 -19.92 4.16 -4.45
N THR A 98 -19.33 3.10 -4.98
CA THR A 98 -17.91 2.79 -4.82
C THR A 98 -17.21 2.93 -6.17
N ALA A 99 -16.03 3.53 -6.18
CA ALA A 99 -15.25 3.58 -7.40
C ALA A 99 -14.74 2.19 -7.77
N THR A 100 -14.82 1.88 -9.04
CA THR A 100 -14.08 0.78 -9.64
C THR A 100 -12.77 1.32 -10.17
N ALA A 101 -11.67 0.60 -9.96
CA ALA A 101 -10.40 0.98 -10.53
C ALA A 101 -10.45 0.79 -12.05
N ASP A 102 -10.15 1.85 -12.82
CA ASP A 102 -9.99 1.74 -14.26
C ASP A 102 -8.50 1.73 -14.59
N TYR A 103 -8.09 0.79 -15.43
CA TYR A 103 -6.70 0.62 -15.82
C TYR A 103 -6.43 1.47 -17.06
N VAL A 104 -5.77 2.59 -16.85
CA VAL A 104 -5.38 3.50 -17.94
C VAL A 104 -3.94 3.19 -18.35
N ALA A 105 -3.72 2.97 -19.65
CA ALA A 105 -2.37 2.83 -20.18
C ALA A 105 -1.63 4.16 -20.03
N LEU A 106 -0.56 4.15 -19.23
CA LEU A 106 0.30 5.31 -19.05
C LEU A 106 1.24 5.47 -20.25
N PRO A 107 1.46 6.69 -20.75
CA PRO A 107 2.49 6.95 -21.76
C PRO A 107 3.87 6.60 -21.19
N VAL A 108 4.73 6.05 -22.03
CA VAL A 108 6.09 5.61 -21.63
C VAL A 108 6.89 6.73 -20.95
N THR A 109 6.60 7.98 -21.30
CA THR A 109 7.23 9.17 -20.71
C THR A 109 6.94 9.36 -19.22
N GLU A 110 5.85 8.80 -18.69
CA GLU A 110 5.48 8.88 -17.28
C GLU A 110 6.05 7.73 -16.44
N VAL A 111 6.53 6.66 -17.08
CA VAL A 111 7.09 5.49 -16.39
C VAL A 111 8.21 5.86 -15.41
N PRO A 112 9.19 6.75 -15.74
CA PRO A 112 10.23 7.13 -14.79
C PRO A 112 9.69 7.82 -13.54
N MET A 113 8.64 8.64 -13.65
CA MET A 113 8.00 9.31 -12.53
C MET A 113 7.28 8.30 -11.62
N VAL A 114 6.51 7.38 -12.21
CA VAL A 114 5.80 6.32 -11.47
C VAL A 114 6.82 5.42 -10.76
N PHE A 115 7.89 5.03 -11.45
CA PHE A 115 8.97 4.24 -10.85
C PHE A 115 9.64 4.99 -9.69
N GLY A 116 9.94 6.29 -9.85
CA GLY A 116 10.50 7.12 -8.79
C GLY A 116 9.59 7.19 -7.54
N ARG A 117 8.29 7.32 -7.73
CA ARG A 117 7.31 7.27 -6.62
C ARG A 117 7.31 5.90 -5.93
N LEU A 118 7.33 4.82 -6.70
CA LEU A 118 7.37 3.46 -6.17
C LEU A 118 8.63 3.23 -5.34
N VAL A 119 9.80 3.65 -5.84
CA VAL A 119 11.08 3.62 -5.14
C VAL A 119 11.01 4.41 -3.83
N SER A 120 10.46 5.63 -3.86
CA SER A 120 10.34 6.45 -2.64
C SER A 120 9.41 5.82 -1.61
N THR A 121 8.31 5.20 -2.06
CA THR A 121 7.37 4.49 -1.17
C THR A 121 8.04 3.31 -0.48
N VAL A 122 8.79 2.49 -1.22
CA VAL A 122 9.51 1.35 -0.64
C VAL A 122 10.63 1.82 0.29
N ALA A 123 11.37 2.86 -0.08
CA ALA A 123 12.40 3.43 0.78
C ALA A 123 11.83 3.96 2.11
N SER A 124 10.66 4.62 2.06
CA SER A 124 9.95 5.07 3.26
C SER A 124 9.48 3.89 4.12
N ALA A 125 8.95 2.84 3.49
CA ALA A 125 8.53 1.62 4.19
C ALA A 125 9.71 0.94 4.91
N LEU A 126 10.91 0.93 4.29
CA LEU A 126 12.12 0.43 4.94
C LEU A 126 12.54 1.28 6.15
N GLY A 127 12.36 2.61 6.08
CA GLY A 127 12.64 3.52 7.19
C GLY A 127 11.76 3.25 8.42
N THR A 128 10.48 2.89 8.23
CA THR A 128 9.53 2.58 9.29
C THR A 128 9.52 1.10 9.68
N PHE A 129 10.27 0.26 8.96
CA PHE A 129 10.28 -1.19 9.15
C PHE A 129 10.63 -1.63 10.60
N PRO A 130 11.64 -1.05 11.29
CA PRO A 130 11.94 -1.42 12.68
C PRO A 130 10.77 -1.16 13.64
N GLU A 131 10.08 -0.03 13.48
CA GLU A 131 8.89 0.31 14.30
C GLU A 131 7.75 -0.67 14.07
N LYS A 132 7.51 -1.04 12.81
CA LYS A 132 6.50 -2.04 12.45
C LYS A 132 6.83 -3.42 12.99
N LEU A 133 8.10 -3.82 13.07
CA LEU A 133 8.52 -5.07 13.72
C LEU A 133 8.22 -5.07 15.23
N VAL A 134 8.48 -3.95 15.91
CA VAL A 134 8.10 -3.79 17.32
C VAL A 134 6.58 -3.89 17.48
N GLY A 135 5.81 -3.32 16.55
CA GLY A 135 4.36 -3.47 16.48
C GLY A 135 3.93 -4.95 16.42
N VAL A 136 4.55 -5.74 15.54
CA VAL A 136 4.28 -7.19 15.46
C VAL A 136 4.60 -7.92 16.75
N ALA A 137 5.72 -7.61 17.41
CA ALA A 137 6.07 -8.21 18.69
C ALA A 137 5.01 -7.88 19.77
N LYS A 138 4.53 -6.64 19.84
CA LYS A 138 3.44 -6.23 20.74
C LYS A 138 2.13 -6.96 20.42
N THR A 139 1.84 -7.17 19.15
CA THR A 139 0.65 -7.93 18.71
C THR A 139 0.70 -9.39 19.19
N LEU A 140 1.86 -10.03 19.09
CA LEU A 140 2.06 -11.40 19.61
C LEU A 140 1.98 -11.47 21.13
N ALA A 141 2.43 -10.42 21.82
CA ALA A 141 2.30 -10.29 23.27
C ALA A 141 0.86 -9.93 23.73
N GLY A 142 -0.10 -9.76 22.82
CA GLY A 142 -1.48 -9.38 23.14
C GLY A 142 -1.66 -7.93 23.58
N GLN A 143 -0.65 -7.06 23.33
CA GLN A 143 -0.65 -5.66 23.77
C GLN A 143 -1.18 -4.68 22.68
N ALA A 144 -1.34 -5.16 21.46
CA ALA A 144 -1.83 -4.36 20.33
C ALA A 144 -2.54 -5.24 19.30
N ASP A 145 -3.38 -4.63 18.48
CA ASP A 145 -3.96 -5.29 17.31
C ASP A 145 -2.94 -5.36 16.17
N ARG A 146 -3.18 -6.28 15.22
CA ARG A 146 -2.34 -6.43 14.04
C ARG A 146 -2.51 -5.22 13.13
N ASP A 147 -1.41 -4.56 12.79
CA ASP A 147 -1.39 -3.48 11.79
C ASP A 147 -1.64 -4.08 10.39
N PRO A 148 -2.73 -3.68 9.68
CA PRO A 148 -3.00 -4.16 8.32
C PRO A 148 -1.90 -3.79 7.31
N GLU A 149 -1.19 -2.69 7.55
CA GLU A 149 -0.05 -2.24 6.74
C GLU A 149 1.30 -2.76 7.28
N GLY A 150 1.24 -3.69 8.22
CA GLY A 150 2.42 -4.28 8.83
C GLY A 150 3.16 -5.25 7.90
N PRO A 151 4.41 -5.60 8.24
CA PRO A 151 5.17 -6.57 7.48
C PRO A 151 4.53 -7.95 7.58
N VAL A 152 4.51 -8.67 6.46
CA VAL A 152 3.99 -10.04 6.33
C VAL A 152 5.13 -11.01 6.05
N SER A 153 4.96 -12.27 6.45
CA SER A 153 5.87 -13.36 6.13
C SER A 153 5.54 -13.98 4.76
N VAL A 154 6.34 -14.96 4.37
CA VAL A 154 6.04 -15.80 3.17
C VAL A 154 4.66 -16.47 3.30
N VAL A 155 4.23 -16.83 4.51
CA VAL A 155 2.89 -17.40 4.77
C VAL A 155 1.80 -16.36 4.49
N GLY A 156 1.99 -15.11 4.96
CA GLY A 156 1.08 -14.00 4.68
C GLY A 156 1.00 -13.66 3.19
N ILE A 157 2.15 -13.63 2.51
CA ILE A 157 2.21 -13.43 1.05
C ILE A 157 1.46 -14.54 0.31
N GLY A 158 1.63 -15.81 0.72
CA GLY A 158 0.90 -16.94 0.15
C GLY A 158 -0.61 -16.80 0.33
N ARG A 159 -1.06 -16.32 1.50
CA ARG A 159 -2.47 -16.03 1.77
C ARG A 159 -3.01 -14.93 0.85
N VAL A 160 -2.32 -13.78 0.80
CA VAL A 160 -2.69 -12.66 -0.09
C VAL A 160 -2.76 -13.11 -1.55
N GLY A 161 -1.78 -13.89 -2.01
CA GLY A 161 -1.80 -14.48 -3.35
C GLY A 161 -3.02 -15.40 -3.57
N GLY A 162 -3.41 -16.16 -2.56
CA GLY A 162 -4.62 -17.00 -2.57
C GLY A 162 -5.91 -16.17 -2.62
N GLU A 163 -6.01 -15.10 -1.83
CA GLU A 163 -7.16 -14.18 -1.85
C GLU A 163 -7.31 -13.50 -3.21
N ILE A 164 -6.20 -13.07 -3.83
CA ILE A 164 -6.19 -12.55 -5.20
C ILE A 164 -6.67 -13.62 -6.19
N ALA A 165 -6.15 -14.85 -6.10
CA ALA A 165 -6.48 -15.94 -7.03
C ALA A 165 -7.95 -16.41 -6.91
N THR A 166 -8.57 -16.30 -5.74
CA THR A 166 -9.99 -16.61 -5.53
C THR A 166 -10.91 -15.46 -5.91
N GLY A 167 -10.38 -14.30 -6.26
CA GLY A 167 -11.16 -13.10 -6.58
C GLY A 167 -11.78 -12.42 -5.37
N ALA A 168 -11.41 -12.81 -4.14
CA ALA A 168 -11.95 -12.23 -2.91
C ALA A 168 -11.68 -10.72 -2.80
N VAL A 169 -10.62 -10.25 -3.45
CA VAL A 169 -10.16 -8.85 -3.39
C VAL A 169 -10.37 -8.12 -4.73
N ALA A 170 -10.57 -8.83 -5.84
CA ALA A 170 -10.66 -8.26 -7.18
C ALA A 170 -12.09 -7.86 -7.52
N SER A 171 -12.38 -6.55 -7.58
CA SER A 171 -13.66 -6.02 -8.03
C SER A 171 -13.91 -6.16 -9.54
N ASP A 172 -12.85 -6.37 -10.35
CA ASP A 172 -12.87 -6.28 -11.82
C ASP A 172 -12.72 -7.63 -12.53
N GLY A 173 -13.07 -8.72 -11.85
CA GLY A 173 -13.00 -10.06 -12.42
C GLY A 173 -11.58 -10.51 -12.77
N PRO A 174 -11.38 -11.38 -13.80
CA PRO A 174 -10.07 -11.97 -14.09
C PRO A 174 -8.96 -10.96 -14.43
N LYS A 175 -9.32 -9.82 -15.02
CA LYS A 175 -8.33 -8.76 -15.32
C LYS A 175 -7.79 -8.13 -14.04
N GLY A 176 -8.66 -7.79 -13.08
CA GLY A 176 -8.26 -7.26 -11.78
C GLY A 176 -7.35 -8.22 -11.03
N MET A 177 -7.66 -9.52 -11.05
CA MET A 177 -6.82 -10.56 -10.42
C MET A 177 -5.40 -10.58 -11.02
N ILE A 178 -5.28 -10.53 -12.36
CA ILE A 178 -3.97 -10.52 -13.04
C ILE A 178 -3.17 -9.26 -12.66
N TYR A 179 -3.80 -8.08 -12.65
CA TYR A 179 -3.12 -6.84 -12.27
C TYR A 179 -2.65 -6.86 -10.82
N GLN A 180 -3.50 -7.29 -9.90
CA GLN A 180 -3.13 -7.40 -8.48
C GLN A 180 -1.98 -8.39 -8.28
N PHE A 181 -1.99 -9.51 -8.99
CA PHE A 181 -0.89 -10.47 -8.94
C PHE A 181 0.42 -9.90 -9.49
N ILE A 182 0.37 -9.17 -10.61
CA ILE A 182 1.54 -8.46 -11.15
C ILE A 182 2.07 -7.44 -10.13
N TRP A 183 1.20 -6.66 -9.47
CA TRP A 183 1.60 -5.71 -8.44
C TRP A 183 2.22 -6.39 -7.23
N LEU A 184 1.68 -7.52 -6.80
CA LEU A 184 2.25 -8.33 -5.72
C LEU A 184 3.68 -8.77 -6.07
N VAL A 185 3.87 -9.36 -7.26
CA VAL A 185 5.19 -9.82 -7.73
C VAL A 185 6.17 -8.66 -7.90
N LEU A 186 5.71 -7.53 -8.46
CA LEU A 186 6.52 -6.33 -8.61
C LEU A 186 6.97 -5.79 -7.24
N GLY A 187 6.06 -5.69 -6.28
CA GLY A 187 6.36 -5.23 -4.93
C GLY A 187 7.38 -6.12 -4.22
N LEU A 188 7.21 -7.44 -4.33
CA LEU A 188 8.16 -8.42 -3.78
C LEU A 188 9.55 -8.27 -4.39
N ASN A 189 9.65 -8.17 -5.72
CA ASN A 189 10.94 -8.01 -6.40
C ASN A 189 11.62 -6.69 -6.01
N LEU A 190 10.84 -5.61 -5.91
CA LEU A 190 11.36 -4.31 -5.51
C LEU A 190 11.85 -4.34 -4.05
N MET A 191 11.11 -4.98 -3.15
CA MET A 191 11.51 -5.15 -1.76
C MET A 191 12.80 -5.98 -1.64
N LEU A 192 12.89 -7.11 -2.37
CA LEU A 192 14.09 -7.93 -2.43
C LEU A 192 15.29 -7.14 -2.99
N PHE A 193 15.09 -6.33 -4.03
CA PHE A 193 16.12 -5.44 -4.56
C PHE A 193 16.67 -4.49 -3.47
N PHE A 194 15.78 -3.80 -2.75
CA PHE A 194 16.21 -2.88 -1.69
C PHE A 194 16.90 -3.60 -0.53
N PHE A 195 16.38 -4.75 -0.10
CA PHE A 195 17.05 -5.55 0.92
C PHE A 195 18.45 -5.98 0.48
N ASN A 196 18.61 -6.41 -0.77
CA ASN A 196 19.91 -6.79 -1.31
C ASN A 196 20.85 -5.59 -1.49
N LEU A 197 20.35 -4.37 -1.55
CA LEU A 197 21.16 -3.17 -1.62
C LEU A 197 21.68 -2.72 -0.24
N LEU A 198 21.14 -3.25 0.88
CA LEU A 198 21.62 -2.91 2.21
C LEU A 198 23.09 -3.31 2.39
N PRO A 199 23.96 -2.40 2.91
CA PRO A 199 25.40 -2.62 3.04
C PRO A 199 25.75 -3.54 4.23
N VAL A 200 25.07 -4.68 4.33
CA VAL A 200 25.18 -5.60 5.48
C VAL A 200 25.39 -7.02 5.00
N LEU A 201 26.42 -7.71 5.53
CA LEU A 201 26.57 -9.15 5.33
C LEU A 201 25.46 -9.91 6.08
N PRO A 202 24.88 -10.98 5.53
CA PRO A 202 25.26 -11.74 4.32
C PRO A 202 24.58 -11.29 3.01
N LEU A 203 23.94 -10.10 2.98
CA LEU A 203 23.26 -9.61 1.79
C LEU A 203 24.28 -9.21 0.70
N ASP A 204 23.81 -9.18 -0.57
CA ASP A 204 24.66 -8.85 -1.72
C ASP A 204 25.27 -7.44 -1.60
N GLY A 205 24.53 -6.46 -1.05
CA GLY A 205 25.01 -5.12 -0.79
C GLY A 205 26.23 -5.07 0.11
N GLY A 206 26.33 -5.97 1.08
CA GLY A 206 27.51 -6.10 1.93
C GLY A 206 28.76 -6.52 1.15
N GLN A 207 28.61 -7.42 0.16
CA GLN A 207 29.70 -7.83 -0.73
C GLN A 207 30.12 -6.69 -1.67
N VAL A 208 29.13 -5.98 -2.25
CA VAL A 208 29.37 -4.81 -3.12
C VAL A 208 30.14 -3.72 -2.36
N VAL A 209 29.73 -3.41 -1.12
CA VAL A 209 30.45 -2.42 -0.29
C VAL A 209 31.87 -2.89 0.01
N GLY A 210 32.08 -4.16 0.27
CA GLY A 210 33.42 -4.74 0.43
C GLY A 210 34.31 -4.53 -0.80
N ALA A 211 33.77 -4.82 -2.00
CA ALA A 211 34.48 -4.63 -3.25
C ALA A 211 34.78 -3.14 -3.56
N VAL A 212 33.80 -2.26 -3.32
CA VAL A 212 33.98 -0.79 -3.47
C VAL A 212 35.05 -0.29 -2.52
N TRP A 213 35.02 -0.72 -1.25
CA TRP A 213 36.02 -0.36 -0.25
C TRP A 213 37.42 -0.81 -0.63
N GLU A 214 37.55 -2.04 -1.17
CA GLU A 214 38.80 -2.52 -1.71
C GLU A 214 39.30 -1.63 -2.87
N GLY A 215 38.42 -1.30 -3.83
CA GLY A 215 38.72 -0.41 -4.95
C GLY A 215 39.21 0.96 -4.49
N ILE A 216 38.56 1.55 -3.48
CA ILE A 216 38.97 2.83 -2.89
C ILE A 216 40.37 2.74 -2.27
N LYS A 217 40.64 1.70 -1.46
CA LYS A 217 41.96 1.48 -0.83
C LYS A 217 43.05 1.33 -1.85
N ARG A 218 42.84 0.51 -2.89
CA ARG A 218 43.82 0.30 -3.97
C ARG A 218 44.09 1.59 -4.75
N THR A 219 43.06 2.34 -5.08
CA THR A 219 43.18 3.61 -5.77
C THR A 219 43.97 4.61 -4.92
N TRP A 220 43.64 4.70 -3.62
CA TRP A 220 44.36 5.55 -2.68
C TRP A 220 45.82 5.16 -2.54
N ALA A 221 46.14 3.86 -2.42
CA ALA A 221 47.52 3.37 -2.35
C ALA A 221 48.32 3.75 -3.62
N ARG A 222 47.66 3.57 -4.80
CA ARG A 222 48.27 3.93 -6.09
C ARG A 222 48.59 5.44 -6.20
N VAL A 223 47.67 6.31 -5.78
CA VAL A 223 47.82 7.77 -5.81
C VAL A 223 48.87 8.24 -4.80
N THR A 224 48.97 7.59 -3.64
CA THR A 224 49.93 7.98 -2.58
C THR A 224 51.30 7.26 -2.67
N GLY A 225 51.51 6.40 -3.68
CA GLY A 225 52.77 5.67 -3.85
C GLY A 225 52.98 4.57 -2.79
N ARG A 226 51.94 4.15 -2.07
CA ARG A 226 51.99 3.10 -1.05
C ARG A 226 51.89 1.71 -1.70
N PRO A 227 52.45 0.67 -1.06
CA PRO A 227 52.25 -0.71 -1.54
C PRO A 227 50.77 -1.11 -1.54
N ASP A 228 50.41 -2.03 -2.45
CA ASP A 228 49.04 -2.53 -2.56
C ASP A 228 48.55 -3.12 -1.22
N PRO A 229 47.42 -2.64 -0.66
CA PRO A 229 46.91 -3.11 0.61
C PRO A 229 46.38 -4.56 0.57
N GLY A 230 46.41 -5.24 -0.60
CA GLY A 230 45.88 -6.59 -0.76
C GLY A 230 44.36 -6.69 -0.75
N TYR A 231 43.87 -7.92 -0.77
CA TYR A 231 42.43 -8.19 -0.75
C TYR A 231 41.82 -7.96 0.65
N VAL A 232 40.57 -7.56 0.67
CA VAL A 232 39.81 -7.49 1.93
C VAL A 232 39.52 -8.89 2.45
N ASP A 233 39.94 -9.16 3.67
CA ASP A 233 39.69 -10.45 4.32
C ASP A 233 38.21 -10.59 4.68
N VAL A 234 37.47 -11.32 3.84
CA VAL A 234 36.02 -11.55 4.02
C VAL A 234 35.75 -12.35 5.29
N ALA A 235 36.70 -13.16 5.77
CA ALA A 235 36.56 -13.94 6.99
C ALA A 235 36.33 -13.07 8.23
N LYS A 236 36.87 -11.87 8.26
CA LYS A 236 36.64 -10.89 9.35
C LYS A 236 35.18 -10.40 9.43
N GLY A 237 34.43 -10.49 8.33
CA GLY A 237 33.00 -10.18 8.28
C GLY A 237 32.08 -11.32 8.73
N LEU A 238 32.59 -12.55 8.84
CA LEU A 238 31.77 -13.72 9.19
C LEU A 238 31.00 -13.59 10.50
N PRO A 239 31.57 -13.09 11.63
CA PRO A 239 30.81 -12.93 12.88
C PRO A 239 29.61 -11.99 12.71
N ILE A 240 29.77 -10.91 11.95
CA ILE A 240 28.69 -9.96 11.64
C ILE A 240 27.63 -10.65 10.78
N ALA A 241 28.06 -11.39 9.75
CA ALA A 241 27.17 -12.14 8.88
C ALA A 241 26.32 -13.15 9.66
N TYR A 242 26.92 -13.89 10.62
CA TYR A 242 26.19 -14.83 11.48
C TYR A 242 25.18 -14.11 12.37
N ALA A 243 25.58 -13.01 13.03
CA ALA A 243 24.68 -12.24 13.90
C ALA A 243 23.47 -11.71 13.11
N VAL A 244 23.71 -11.16 11.92
CA VAL A 244 22.62 -10.67 11.05
C VAL A 244 21.76 -11.83 10.55
N SER A 245 22.34 -12.96 10.17
CA SER A 245 21.56 -14.14 9.75
C SER A 245 20.64 -14.64 10.83
N ILE A 246 21.12 -14.73 12.07
CA ILE A 246 20.31 -15.14 13.24
C ILE A 246 19.15 -14.15 13.45
N LEU A 247 19.43 -12.85 13.36
CA LEU A 247 18.40 -11.80 13.46
C LEU A 247 17.34 -11.95 12.38
N LEU A 248 17.74 -12.14 11.11
CA LEU A 248 16.82 -12.32 9.97
C LEU A 248 15.98 -13.58 10.11
N ILE A 249 16.57 -14.69 10.56
CA ILE A 249 15.85 -15.95 10.82
C ILE A 249 14.83 -15.72 11.94
N GLY A 250 15.23 -15.11 13.06
CA GLY A 250 14.34 -14.82 14.18
C GLY A 250 13.17 -13.93 13.77
N MET A 251 13.45 -12.89 12.97
CA MET A 251 12.43 -12.01 12.40
C MET A 251 11.46 -12.79 11.50
N THR A 252 11.98 -13.63 10.60
CA THR A 252 11.15 -14.44 9.69
C THR A 252 10.23 -15.37 10.47
N LEU A 253 10.74 -16.04 11.51
CA LEU A 253 9.95 -16.91 12.37
C LEU A 253 8.88 -16.12 13.13
N MET A 254 9.24 -14.95 13.68
CA MET A 254 8.30 -14.08 14.39
C MET A 254 7.14 -13.64 13.46
N LEU A 255 7.46 -13.22 12.24
CA LEU A 255 6.44 -12.83 11.25
C LEU A 255 5.56 -14.03 10.85
N ALA A 256 6.16 -15.20 10.63
CA ALA A 256 5.41 -16.41 10.30
C ALA A 256 4.42 -16.79 11.40
N VAL A 257 4.84 -16.75 12.67
CA VAL A 257 3.95 -17.00 13.82
C VAL A 257 2.84 -15.94 13.87
N ALA A 258 3.17 -14.66 13.65
CA ALA A 258 2.18 -13.59 13.65
C ALA A 258 1.11 -13.79 12.55
N ASP A 259 1.50 -14.20 11.34
CA ASP A 259 0.59 -14.44 10.22
C ASP A 259 -0.25 -15.71 10.40
N LEU A 260 0.20 -16.68 11.20
CA LEU A 260 -0.57 -17.86 11.57
C LEU A 260 -1.59 -17.58 12.69
N VAL A 261 -1.19 -16.79 13.70
CA VAL A 261 -2.02 -16.53 14.90
C VAL A 261 -2.99 -15.38 14.69
N LYS A 262 -2.52 -14.30 14.06
CA LYS A 262 -3.30 -13.09 13.76
C LYS A 262 -3.09 -12.69 12.29
N PRO A 263 -3.70 -13.39 11.35
CA PRO A 263 -3.51 -13.14 9.92
C PRO A 263 -4.04 -11.77 9.52
N ILE A 264 -3.37 -11.12 8.57
CA ILE A 264 -3.91 -9.98 7.85
C ILE A 264 -4.74 -10.53 6.68
N SER A 265 -5.99 -10.06 6.54
CA SER A 265 -6.87 -10.30 5.39
C SER A 265 -7.07 -8.98 4.64
N LEU A 266 -7.22 -9.06 3.33
CA LEU A 266 -7.48 -7.90 2.47
C LEU A 266 -8.98 -7.66 2.23
N GLY A 267 -9.84 -8.59 2.67
CA GLY A 267 -11.29 -8.52 2.52
C GLY A 267 -12.06 -8.69 3.81
#